data_78205be0b33b2978595e9aa0ff84fb80
#
_entry.id   78205be0b33b2978595e9aa0ff84fb80
#
_cell.length_a   1.000
_cell.length_b   1.000
_cell.length_c   1.000
_cell.angle_alpha   90.00
_cell.angle_beta   90.00
_cell.angle_gamma   90.00
#
_symmetry.space_group_name_H-M   'P 1'
#
loop_
_entity.id
_entity.type
_entity.pdbx_description
1 polymer ?
#
loop_
_entity_poly.entity_id
_entity_poly.type
_entity_poly.pdbx_seq_one_letter_code
_entity_poly.pdbx_strand_id
1 'polypeptide(L)'
;MIPNLQINPQRLWDSLMETARIGGTAKGGVSRLTLTDTDRQVRDWLKSECERLGCTVTVDEVGNMFAVRPGRRADLLPIAIGSHLDTQPTGEEGSRFAPAMLGSGVYAGVFDRTYADSREDRQGVTFGDAIEAIGYRGAAKAGSVTFGAMFELHIEQGPILEQEEKIIGVVEGVQGMRWYEISVTGREAHTGSTPMPMRHDALVGAARLIDRVEGIALEHAPSAVGSVGLIEVQPNSRNVVPGHVFFTVDFRHPQDDVLDIIERKLLAAIDEMAGRGSLGVESKKVWESPAVRFDTDCLASVKKSAQAAGYPARDMISGAGHDAAYIARVAPTAMIFVPCAGGLSHNEEESTSFEECAAGVQVLLGAVLDYDERGTERLS
;
A
#
# COMPACT_ATOMS: atom_id res chain seq x y z
N MET A 1 -10.85 10.81 29.79
CA MET A 1 -11.56 11.90 29.05
C MET A 1 -10.57 12.39 28.01
N ILE A 2 -10.88 12.32 26.70
CA ILE A 2 -9.96 12.84 25.67
C ILE A 2 -9.75 14.32 25.94
N PRO A 3 -8.50 14.79 26.13
CA PRO A 3 -8.24 16.21 26.36
C PRO A 3 -8.82 17.05 25.21
N ASN A 4 -9.42 18.19 25.51
CA ASN A 4 -9.93 19.13 24.49
C ASN A 4 -8.75 19.89 23.83
N LEU A 5 -7.78 19.11 23.32
CA LEU A 5 -6.66 19.62 22.55
C LEU A 5 -7.04 19.70 21.08
N GLN A 6 -6.77 20.85 20.48
CA GLN A 6 -6.98 21.10 19.07
C GLN A 6 -5.64 21.21 18.36
N ILE A 7 -5.58 20.62 17.16
CA ILE A 7 -4.44 20.87 16.27
C ILE A 7 -4.45 22.31 15.77
N ASN A 8 -3.36 22.74 15.17
CA ASN A 8 -3.34 23.97 14.36
C ASN A 8 -3.43 23.58 12.88
N PRO A 9 -4.61 23.66 12.24
CA PRO A 9 -4.81 23.22 10.87
C PRO A 9 -3.96 23.98 9.86
N GLN A 10 -3.78 25.29 10.06
CA GLN A 10 -2.98 26.11 9.14
C GLN A 10 -1.51 25.71 9.18
N ARG A 11 -0.94 25.47 10.35
CA ARG A 11 0.45 24.98 10.48
C ARG A 11 0.64 23.63 9.81
N LEU A 12 -0.34 22.71 9.95
CA LEU A 12 -0.31 21.41 9.25
C LEU A 12 -0.26 21.62 7.75
N TRP A 13 -1.19 22.43 7.21
CA TRP A 13 -1.28 22.70 5.80
C TRP A 13 -0.03 23.38 5.24
N ASP A 14 0.50 24.37 5.96
CA ASP A 14 1.74 25.06 5.57
C ASP A 14 2.91 24.06 5.47
N SER A 15 3.04 23.13 6.42
CA SER A 15 4.05 22.07 6.40
C SER A 15 3.89 21.11 5.23
N LEU A 16 2.64 20.70 4.91
CA LEU A 16 2.35 19.86 3.74
C LEU A 16 2.70 20.60 2.44
N MET A 17 2.32 21.88 2.32
CA MET A 17 2.62 22.70 1.13
C MET A 17 4.11 23.01 0.99
N GLU A 18 4.85 23.13 2.09
CA GLU A 18 6.31 23.28 2.09
C GLU A 18 6.96 22.00 1.53
N THR A 19 6.61 20.84 2.06
CA THR A 19 7.17 19.57 1.59
C THR A 19 6.74 19.21 0.17
N ALA A 20 5.56 19.63 -0.28
CA ALA A 20 5.09 19.43 -1.65
C ALA A 20 5.95 20.15 -2.70
N ARG A 21 6.72 21.18 -2.32
CA ARG A 21 7.69 21.84 -3.23
C ARG A 21 8.89 20.96 -3.56
N ILE A 22 9.22 20.02 -2.66
CA ILE A 22 10.33 19.09 -2.85
C ILE A 22 9.86 17.94 -3.75
N GLY A 23 10.24 17.98 -5.01
CA GLY A 23 9.78 17.06 -6.04
C GLY A 23 8.47 17.48 -6.73
N GLY A 24 7.97 18.71 -6.50
CA GLY A 24 6.75 19.22 -7.15
C GLY A 24 6.86 19.22 -8.68
N THR A 25 5.79 18.77 -9.35
CA THR A 25 5.69 18.74 -10.82
C THR A 25 4.92 19.94 -11.35
N ALA A 26 5.08 20.22 -12.66
CA ALA A 26 4.36 21.31 -13.31
C ALA A 26 2.83 21.16 -13.33
N LYS A 27 2.34 19.95 -13.12
CA LYS A 27 0.90 19.62 -13.08
C LYS A 27 0.31 19.61 -11.67
N GLY A 28 1.11 19.90 -10.65
CA GLY A 28 0.66 19.99 -9.26
C GLY A 28 0.92 18.75 -8.40
N GLY A 29 1.32 17.63 -9.00
CA GLY A 29 1.72 16.42 -8.26
C GLY A 29 3.12 16.51 -7.65
N VAL A 30 3.51 15.50 -6.89
CA VAL A 30 4.84 15.38 -6.29
C VAL A 30 5.51 14.09 -6.78
N SER A 31 6.66 14.21 -7.42
CA SER A 31 7.52 13.09 -7.83
C SER A 31 8.75 13.03 -6.94
N ARG A 32 8.71 12.16 -5.95
CA ARG A 32 9.77 12.00 -4.94
C ARG A 32 9.97 10.52 -4.65
N LEU A 33 10.64 9.84 -5.60
CA LEU A 33 10.94 8.43 -5.45
C LEU A 33 11.91 8.19 -4.28
N THR A 34 11.68 7.10 -3.58
CA THR A 34 12.52 6.71 -2.44
C THR A 34 14.00 6.64 -2.81
N LEU A 35 14.87 7.06 -1.89
CA LEU A 35 16.32 7.07 -2.03
C LEU A 35 16.85 7.87 -3.25
N THR A 36 16.13 8.93 -3.62
CA THR A 36 16.61 9.95 -4.58
C THR A 36 17.07 11.22 -3.85
N ASP A 37 17.65 12.19 -4.58
CA ASP A 37 18.02 13.48 -4.00
C ASP A 37 16.82 14.27 -3.46
N THR A 38 15.64 14.14 -4.08
CA THR A 38 14.41 14.77 -3.57
C THR A 38 13.92 14.07 -2.29
N ASP A 39 14.03 12.76 -2.18
CA ASP A 39 13.76 12.04 -0.94
C ASP A 39 14.74 12.43 0.17
N ARG A 40 16.04 12.57 -0.14
CA ARG A 40 17.02 13.10 0.80
C ARG A 40 16.62 14.48 1.35
N GLN A 41 16.22 15.40 0.48
CA GLN A 41 15.83 16.75 0.90
C GLN A 41 14.65 16.75 1.87
N VAL A 42 13.61 15.94 1.63
CA VAL A 42 12.46 15.86 2.57
C VAL A 42 12.83 15.16 3.87
N ARG A 43 13.74 14.18 3.84
CA ARG A 43 14.29 13.55 5.05
C ARG A 43 15.08 14.54 5.90
N ASP A 44 15.93 15.37 5.27
CA ASP A 44 16.69 16.43 5.95
C ASP A 44 15.73 17.45 6.57
N TRP A 45 14.67 17.85 5.85
CA TRP A 45 13.62 18.72 6.34
C TRP A 45 12.92 18.13 7.58
N LEU A 46 12.44 16.87 7.47
CA LEU A 46 11.76 16.19 8.59
C LEU A 46 12.65 16.07 9.82
N LYS A 47 13.92 15.69 9.62
CA LYS A 47 14.90 15.61 10.69
C LYS A 47 15.05 16.95 11.41
N SER A 48 15.25 18.03 10.66
CA SER A 48 15.40 19.37 11.21
C SER A 48 14.17 19.81 12.01
N GLU A 49 12.97 19.59 11.47
CA GLU A 49 11.72 19.94 12.16
C GLU A 49 11.51 19.13 13.46
N CYS A 50 11.80 17.84 13.43
CA CYS A 50 11.72 17.00 14.62
C CYS A 50 12.73 17.41 15.70
N GLU A 51 13.98 17.69 15.32
CA GLU A 51 15.02 18.17 16.23
C GLU A 51 14.65 19.54 16.84
N ARG A 52 14.08 20.45 16.04
CA ARG A 52 13.55 21.75 16.50
C ARG A 52 12.44 21.60 17.54
N LEU A 53 11.66 20.52 17.45
CA LEU A 53 10.61 20.18 18.42
C LEU A 53 11.12 19.39 19.64
N GLY A 54 12.44 19.20 19.75
CA GLY A 54 13.08 18.52 20.88
C GLY A 54 13.05 16.98 20.78
N CYS A 55 12.86 16.44 19.58
CA CYS A 55 13.00 15.02 19.36
C CYS A 55 14.47 14.62 19.14
N THR A 56 14.80 13.39 19.53
CA THR A 56 16.04 12.73 19.08
C THR A 56 15.72 11.91 17.84
N VAL A 57 16.44 12.15 16.74
CA VAL A 57 16.23 11.43 15.48
C VAL A 57 17.25 10.32 15.34
N THR A 58 16.77 9.10 15.14
CA THR A 58 17.57 7.91 14.85
C THR A 58 17.19 7.38 13.47
N VAL A 59 18.19 6.98 12.69
CA VAL A 59 17.98 6.32 11.39
C VAL A 59 18.52 4.91 11.49
N ASP A 60 17.78 3.93 10.98
CA ASP A 60 18.23 2.56 10.96
C ASP A 60 18.99 2.19 9.67
N GLU A 61 19.46 0.97 9.61
CA GLU A 61 20.32 0.45 8.53
C GLU A 61 19.62 0.32 7.17
N VAL A 62 18.29 0.49 7.11
CA VAL A 62 17.49 0.52 5.88
C VAL A 62 16.81 1.87 5.65
N GLY A 63 17.18 2.89 6.44
CA GLY A 63 16.74 4.27 6.24
C GLY A 63 15.41 4.62 6.89
N ASN A 64 14.82 3.75 7.72
CA ASN A 64 13.67 4.16 8.53
C ASN A 64 14.10 5.23 9.53
N MET A 65 13.31 6.30 9.65
CA MET A 65 13.57 7.43 10.53
C MET A 65 12.66 7.39 11.74
N PHE A 66 13.25 7.51 12.93
CA PHE A 66 12.53 7.52 14.20
C PHE A 66 12.84 8.81 14.95
N ALA A 67 11.84 9.68 15.08
CA ALA A 67 11.92 10.90 15.86
C ALA A 67 11.24 10.67 17.22
N VAL A 68 12.02 10.50 18.27
CA VAL A 68 11.52 10.17 19.60
C VAL A 68 11.54 11.39 20.48
N ARG A 69 10.37 11.77 21.01
CA ARG A 69 10.21 12.76 22.06
C ARG A 69 9.97 12.05 23.39
N PRO A 70 10.78 12.30 24.43
CA PRO A 70 10.59 11.64 25.73
C PRO A 70 9.21 11.97 26.33
N GLY A 71 8.52 10.93 26.78
CA GLY A 71 7.28 11.05 27.55
C GLY A 71 7.56 11.35 29.06
N ARG A 72 6.48 11.46 29.83
CA ARG A 72 6.59 11.62 31.30
C ARG A 72 6.98 10.32 32.01
N ARG A 73 6.64 9.19 31.40
CA ARG A 73 6.84 7.83 31.91
C ARG A 73 7.87 7.13 31.06
N ALA A 74 9.11 7.07 31.53
CA ALA A 74 10.21 6.41 30.82
C ALA A 74 10.14 4.86 30.88
N ASP A 75 9.26 4.32 31.71
CA ASP A 75 8.99 2.88 31.85
C ASP A 75 7.96 2.35 30.83
N LEU A 76 7.28 3.23 30.10
CA LEU A 76 6.35 2.88 29.04
C LEU A 76 7.02 2.99 27.66
N LEU A 77 6.65 2.07 26.78
CA LEU A 77 7.04 2.18 25.37
C LEU A 77 6.34 3.38 24.72
N PRO A 78 7.01 4.13 23.85
CA PRO A 78 6.41 5.26 23.14
C PRO A 78 5.29 4.77 22.18
N ILE A 79 4.34 5.65 21.91
CA ILE A 79 3.35 5.44 20.85
C ILE A 79 3.90 6.07 19.58
N ALA A 80 3.95 5.30 18.50
CA ALA A 80 4.39 5.78 17.19
C ALA A 80 3.22 6.35 16.39
N ILE A 81 3.50 7.41 15.66
CA ILE A 81 2.73 7.88 14.52
C ILE A 81 3.67 7.89 13.32
N GLY A 82 3.23 7.42 12.18
CA GLY A 82 4.14 7.32 11.06
C GLY A 82 3.43 7.05 9.74
N SER A 83 4.15 7.28 8.66
CA SER A 83 3.82 6.95 7.29
C SER A 83 5.10 7.08 6.45
N HIS A 84 4.99 7.09 5.13
CA HIS A 84 6.13 7.21 4.21
C HIS A 84 6.30 8.65 3.70
N LEU A 85 7.53 9.01 3.32
CA LEU A 85 7.88 10.32 2.78
C LEU A 85 7.94 10.33 1.25
N ASP A 86 8.23 9.19 0.65
CA ASP A 86 8.31 9.04 -0.79
C ASP A 86 6.92 9.09 -1.45
N THR A 87 6.90 9.47 -2.72
CA THR A 87 5.70 9.48 -3.55
C THR A 87 5.93 8.68 -4.83
N GLN A 88 4.87 8.14 -5.41
CA GLN A 88 4.93 7.41 -6.67
C GLN A 88 4.50 8.34 -7.81
N PRO A 89 5.32 8.50 -8.87
CA PRO A 89 4.89 9.23 -10.06
C PRO A 89 3.83 8.44 -10.83
N THR A 90 3.04 9.14 -11.63
CA THR A 90 2.01 8.56 -12.49
C THR A 90 2.55 7.54 -13.48
N GLY A 91 1.85 6.44 -13.67
CA GLY A 91 2.12 5.46 -14.71
C GLY A 91 3.34 4.54 -14.47
N GLU A 92 3.95 4.58 -13.29
CA GLU A 92 4.97 3.63 -12.90
C GLU A 92 4.39 2.52 -12.02
N GLU A 93 4.72 1.27 -12.33
CA GLU A 93 4.32 0.13 -11.52
C GLU A 93 5.08 0.12 -10.19
N GLY A 94 4.39 0.43 -9.10
CA GLY A 94 4.87 0.20 -7.74
C GLY A 94 6.00 1.13 -7.27
N SER A 95 6.61 0.75 -6.17
CA SER A 95 7.74 1.43 -5.56
C SER A 95 9.01 1.28 -6.41
N ARG A 96 9.96 2.23 -6.27
CA ARG A 96 11.28 2.17 -6.95
C ARG A 96 11.97 0.82 -6.78
N PHE A 97 11.86 0.21 -5.61
CA PHE A 97 12.42 -1.12 -5.30
C PHE A 97 11.29 -2.08 -4.91
N ALA A 98 11.12 -3.17 -5.67
CA ALA A 98 10.14 -4.20 -5.34
C ALA A 98 10.71 -5.19 -4.29
N PRO A 99 9.88 -5.67 -3.34
CA PRO A 99 8.48 -5.32 -3.13
C PRO A 99 8.29 -3.94 -2.48
N ALA A 100 7.06 -3.38 -2.58
CA ALA A 100 6.70 -2.14 -1.90
C ALA A 100 6.87 -2.26 -0.37
N MET A 101 7.01 -1.10 0.31
CA MET A 101 7.13 -1.02 1.78
C MET A 101 8.33 -1.80 2.33
N LEU A 102 9.44 -1.77 1.59
CA LEU A 102 10.64 -2.56 1.91
C LEU A 102 11.22 -2.21 3.29
N GLY A 103 11.21 -0.92 3.65
CA GLY A 103 11.71 -0.43 4.94
C GLY A 103 10.96 -1.00 6.14
N SER A 104 9.63 -0.91 6.15
CA SER A 104 8.79 -1.49 7.22
C SER A 104 8.80 -3.00 7.20
N GLY A 105 8.94 -3.63 6.03
CA GLY A 105 9.11 -5.08 5.90
C GLY A 105 10.39 -5.60 6.56
N VAL A 106 11.52 -4.88 6.42
CA VAL A 106 12.76 -5.22 7.12
C VAL A 106 12.63 -4.92 8.62
N TYR A 107 12.03 -3.80 8.99
CA TYR A 107 11.78 -3.46 10.39
C TYR A 107 10.98 -4.55 11.11
N ALA A 108 9.94 -5.07 10.47
CA ALA A 108 9.08 -6.13 11.00
C ALA A 108 9.68 -7.56 10.89
N GLY A 109 10.88 -7.70 10.32
CA GLY A 109 11.55 -9.00 10.14
C GLY A 109 10.95 -9.89 9.05
N VAL A 110 10.14 -9.33 8.15
CA VAL A 110 9.59 -10.04 6.98
C VAL A 110 10.66 -10.24 5.91
N PHE A 111 11.50 -9.24 5.73
CA PHE A 111 12.67 -9.27 4.87
C PHE A 111 13.93 -9.07 5.71
N ASP A 112 15.04 -9.64 5.29
CA ASP A 112 16.32 -9.31 5.86
C ASP A 112 16.99 -8.16 5.10
N ARG A 113 18.02 -7.56 5.71
CA ARG A 113 18.77 -6.46 5.12
C ARG A 113 19.42 -6.84 3.80
N THR A 114 19.97 -8.06 3.71
CA THR A 114 20.67 -8.53 2.50
C THR A 114 19.70 -8.62 1.32
N TYR A 115 18.51 -9.11 1.58
CA TYR A 115 17.43 -9.11 0.60
C TYR A 115 17.09 -7.68 0.14
N ALA A 116 16.90 -6.75 1.10
CA ALA A 116 16.62 -5.35 0.76
C ALA A 116 17.73 -4.72 -0.07
N ASP A 117 18.99 -4.84 0.38
CA ASP A 117 20.15 -4.28 -0.29
C ASP A 117 20.31 -4.78 -1.74
N SER A 118 19.84 -6.00 -2.03
CA SER A 118 19.93 -6.62 -3.36
C SER A 118 18.79 -6.24 -4.32
N ARG A 119 17.78 -5.48 -3.88
CA ARG A 119 16.68 -5.07 -4.77
C ARG A 119 17.15 -3.99 -5.74
N GLU A 120 16.83 -4.17 -6.99
CA GLU A 120 17.23 -3.26 -8.06
C GLU A 120 16.03 -2.48 -8.57
N ASP A 121 16.28 -1.22 -8.93
CA ASP A 121 15.32 -0.42 -9.69
C ASP A 121 15.42 -0.72 -11.20
N ARG A 122 14.58 -0.08 -12.01
CA ARG A 122 14.56 -0.27 -13.48
C ARG A 122 15.85 0.11 -14.19
N GLN A 123 16.72 0.90 -13.55
CA GLN A 123 18.03 1.30 -14.06
C GLN A 123 19.15 0.36 -13.60
N GLY A 124 18.84 -0.66 -12.81
CA GLY A 124 19.83 -1.59 -12.23
C GLY A 124 20.60 -1.03 -11.04
N VAL A 125 20.10 0.07 -10.43
CA VAL A 125 20.67 0.60 -9.18
C VAL A 125 20.12 -0.20 -8.02
N THR A 126 21.00 -0.72 -7.16
CA THR A 126 20.56 -1.47 -5.98
C THR A 126 20.04 -0.55 -4.86
N PHE A 127 19.14 -1.06 -4.02
CA PHE A 127 18.72 -0.35 -2.81
C PHE A 127 19.93 -0.02 -1.92
N GLY A 128 20.87 -0.98 -1.80
CA GLY A 128 22.09 -0.81 -1.04
C GLY A 128 22.93 0.38 -1.53
N ASP A 129 23.15 0.50 -2.83
CA ASP A 129 23.91 1.62 -3.43
C ASP A 129 23.14 2.95 -3.31
N ALA A 130 21.82 2.92 -3.50
CA ALA A 130 20.99 4.12 -3.45
C ALA A 130 20.95 4.75 -2.04
N ILE A 131 20.81 3.93 -0.98
CA ILE A 131 20.78 4.43 0.40
C ILE A 131 22.13 4.99 0.85
N GLU A 132 23.23 4.39 0.40
CA GLU A 132 24.57 4.93 0.64
C GLU A 132 24.79 6.25 -0.11
N ALA A 133 24.33 6.32 -1.37
CA ALA A 133 24.50 7.52 -2.19
C ALA A 133 23.82 8.75 -1.59
N ILE A 134 22.64 8.60 -0.98
CA ILE A 134 21.95 9.72 -0.29
C ILE A 134 22.41 9.93 1.16
N GLY A 135 23.28 9.06 1.70
CA GLY A 135 23.83 9.16 3.05
C GLY A 135 22.82 8.86 4.16
N TYR A 136 21.78 8.06 3.89
CA TYR A 136 20.73 7.74 4.86
C TYR A 136 20.77 6.30 5.39
N ARG A 137 21.88 5.59 5.18
CA ARG A 137 22.13 4.34 5.90
C ARG A 137 22.54 4.65 7.33
N GLY A 138 21.61 4.46 8.26
CA GLY A 138 21.85 4.71 9.67
C GLY A 138 22.62 3.56 10.38
N ALA A 139 23.03 3.86 11.60
CA ALA A 139 23.79 2.90 12.42
C ALA A 139 22.90 1.98 13.28
N ALA A 140 21.63 2.33 13.48
CA ALA A 140 20.72 1.51 14.27
C ALA A 140 20.32 0.26 13.47
N LYS A 141 20.21 -0.87 14.14
CA LYS A 141 19.69 -2.09 13.51
C LYS A 141 18.18 -1.94 13.26
N ALA A 142 17.69 -2.36 12.11
CA ALA A 142 16.27 -2.40 11.85
C ALA A 142 15.52 -3.24 12.91
N GLY A 143 14.38 -2.76 13.39
CA GLY A 143 13.62 -3.35 14.48
C GLY A 143 14.17 -3.09 15.89
N SER A 144 15.28 -2.36 16.05
CA SER A 144 15.85 -2.05 17.38
C SER A 144 15.13 -0.90 18.11
N VAL A 145 14.48 0.01 17.39
CA VAL A 145 13.63 1.06 17.97
C VAL A 145 12.24 0.47 18.18
N THR A 146 11.83 0.28 19.43
CA THR A 146 10.54 -0.35 19.76
C THR A 146 9.52 0.66 20.24
N PHE A 147 8.25 0.37 20.01
CA PHE A 147 7.11 1.17 20.46
C PHE A 147 5.94 0.27 20.87
N GLY A 148 5.03 0.82 21.71
CA GLY A 148 3.92 0.07 22.29
C GLY A 148 2.69 0.01 21.38
N ALA A 149 2.55 0.95 20.46
CA ALA A 149 1.50 1.00 19.45
C ALA A 149 1.91 1.91 18.29
N MET A 150 1.26 1.74 17.13
CA MET A 150 1.41 2.62 15.97
C MET A 150 0.07 3.04 15.39
N PHE A 151 -0.02 4.30 14.99
CA PHE A 151 -1.15 4.86 14.25
C PHE A 151 -0.65 5.48 12.94
N GLU A 152 -1.26 5.10 11.81
CA GLU A 152 -0.98 5.66 10.49
C GLU A 152 -2.20 6.43 9.98
N LEU A 153 -1.98 7.67 9.52
CA LEU A 153 -2.97 8.46 8.80
C LEU A 153 -2.63 8.47 7.32
N HIS A 154 -3.61 8.15 6.49
CA HIS A 154 -3.43 8.09 5.04
C HIS A 154 -4.71 8.55 4.31
N ILE A 155 -4.62 8.87 3.04
CA ILE A 155 -5.81 9.00 2.17
C ILE A 155 -6.37 7.61 1.85
N GLU A 156 -7.68 7.53 1.58
CA GLU A 156 -8.34 6.25 1.26
C GLU A 156 -7.78 5.56 0.01
N GLN A 157 -7.31 6.32 -0.97
CA GLN A 157 -6.94 5.84 -2.31
C GLN A 157 -8.12 5.16 -3.03
N GLY A 158 -9.33 5.52 -2.68
CA GLY A 158 -10.59 4.98 -3.19
C GLY A 158 -11.74 5.97 -3.03
N PRO A 159 -12.91 5.68 -3.62
CA PRO A 159 -14.01 6.64 -3.70
C PRO A 159 -15.06 6.51 -2.58
N ILE A 160 -14.91 5.57 -1.63
CA ILE A 160 -16.03 5.16 -0.76
C ILE A 160 -16.36 6.22 0.28
N LEU A 161 -15.35 6.85 0.90
CA LEU A 161 -15.58 7.89 1.91
C LEU A 161 -16.27 9.10 1.28
N GLU A 162 -15.83 9.54 0.10
CA GLU A 162 -16.46 10.64 -0.64
C GLU A 162 -17.89 10.30 -1.04
N GLN A 163 -18.14 9.11 -1.60
CA GLN A 163 -19.49 8.67 -2.02
C GLN A 163 -20.47 8.55 -0.85
N GLU A 164 -19.99 8.19 0.33
CA GLU A 164 -20.81 8.02 1.53
C GLU A 164 -20.83 9.28 2.42
N GLU A 165 -20.23 10.39 1.97
CA GLU A 165 -20.12 11.64 2.74
C GLU A 165 -19.52 11.41 4.13
N LYS A 166 -18.49 10.54 4.22
CA LYS A 166 -17.71 10.26 5.44
C LYS A 166 -16.39 11.02 5.41
N ILE A 167 -16.01 11.54 6.57
CA ILE A 167 -14.76 12.29 6.74
C ILE A 167 -13.64 11.36 7.23
N ILE A 168 -13.99 10.32 8.00
CA ILE A 168 -13.02 9.42 8.63
C ILE A 168 -13.32 7.97 8.28
N GLY A 169 -12.33 7.28 7.75
CA GLY A 169 -12.28 5.83 7.67
C GLY A 169 -11.57 5.24 8.88
N VAL A 170 -12.25 4.42 9.66
CA VAL A 170 -11.62 3.61 10.70
C VAL A 170 -11.17 2.32 10.03
N VAL A 171 -9.88 2.20 9.76
CA VAL A 171 -9.35 1.09 8.97
C VAL A 171 -9.11 -0.11 9.88
N GLU A 172 -9.93 -1.15 9.74
CA GLU A 172 -9.89 -2.36 10.58
C GLU A 172 -8.82 -3.37 10.14
N GLY A 173 -8.18 -3.13 8.99
CA GLY A 173 -7.17 -4.02 8.44
C GLY A 173 -6.87 -3.75 6.97
N VAL A 174 -6.03 -4.59 6.39
CA VAL A 174 -5.64 -4.55 4.98
C VAL A 174 -6.02 -5.86 4.32
N GLN A 175 -6.53 -5.80 3.09
CA GLN A 175 -6.85 -6.99 2.31
C GLN A 175 -5.62 -7.86 2.08
N GLY A 176 -5.83 -9.18 2.07
CA GLY A 176 -4.88 -10.10 1.48
C GLY A 176 -4.87 -9.95 -0.03
N MET A 177 -3.75 -10.26 -0.66
CA MET A 177 -3.59 -10.17 -2.11
C MET A 177 -2.72 -11.29 -2.66
N ARG A 178 -3.03 -11.71 -3.89
CA ARG A 178 -2.31 -12.76 -4.62
C ARG A 178 -2.13 -12.36 -6.07
N TRP A 179 -0.89 -12.42 -6.54
CA TRP A 179 -0.56 -12.11 -7.93
C TRP A 179 -0.16 -13.36 -8.70
N TYR A 180 -0.67 -13.44 -9.92
CA TYR A 180 -0.37 -14.54 -10.82
C TYR A 180 0.12 -14.01 -12.16
N GLU A 181 1.06 -14.75 -12.76
CA GLU A 181 1.46 -14.65 -14.15
C GLU A 181 0.86 -15.84 -14.89
N ILE A 182 0.23 -15.58 -16.02
CA ILE A 182 -0.43 -16.61 -16.83
C ILE A 182 0.05 -16.48 -18.28
N SER A 183 0.51 -17.60 -18.83
CA SER A 183 0.89 -17.73 -20.23
C SER A 183 -0.06 -18.68 -20.95
N VAL A 184 -0.63 -18.22 -22.05
CA VAL A 184 -1.46 -19.04 -22.95
C VAL A 184 -0.72 -19.26 -24.25
N THR A 185 -0.46 -20.53 -24.61
CA THR A 185 0.25 -20.93 -25.81
C THR A 185 -0.70 -21.63 -26.76
N GLY A 186 -0.76 -21.14 -27.97
CA GLY A 186 -1.49 -21.72 -29.10
C GLY A 186 -0.59 -21.92 -30.31
N ARG A 187 -1.08 -21.57 -31.48
CA ARG A 187 -0.33 -21.67 -32.75
C ARG A 187 -0.67 -20.52 -33.68
N GLU A 188 0.36 -19.81 -34.12
CA GLU A 188 0.21 -18.79 -35.16
C GLU A 188 -0.41 -19.38 -36.45
N ALA A 189 -1.32 -18.63 -37.04
CA ALA A 189 -2.00 -19.01 -38.26
C ALA A 189 -2.48 -17.79 -39.05
N HIS A 190 -2.69 -17.94 -40.33
CA HIS A 190 -3.23 -16.89 -41.18
C HIS A 190 -4.73 -16.67 -40.88
N THR A 191 -5.13 -15.45 -40.58
CA THR A 191 -6.51 -15.12 -40.14
C THR A 191 -7.57 -15.37 -41.19
N GLY A 192 -7.25 -15.29 -42.48
CA GLY A 192 -8.21 -15.51 -43.60
C GLY A 192 -8.28 -16.94 -44.08
N SER A 193 -7.17 -17.67 -44.14
CA SER A 193 -7.11 -19.00 -44.76
C SER A 193 -7.21 -20.17 -43.75
N THR A 194 -7.09 -19.93 -42.47
CA THR A 194 -7.19 -20.98 -41.44
C THR A 194 -8.64 -21.08 -40.93
N PRO A 195 -9.36 -22.19 -41.19
CA PRO A 195 -10.71 -22.39 -40.71
C PRO A 195 -10.84 -22.33 -39.19
N MET A 196 -11.95 -21.83 -38.67
CA MET A 196 -12.17 -21.65 -37.22
C MET A 196 -11.90 -22.94 -36.40
N PRO A 197 -12.37 -24.14 -36.81
CA PRO A 197 -12.13 -25.37 -36.04
C PRO A 197 -10.67 -25.80 -35.96
N MET A 198 -9.79 -25.26 -36.81
CA MET A 198 -8.37 -25.61 -36.89
C MET A 198 -7.47 -24.59 -36.14
N ARG A 199 -8.05 -23.55 -35.53
CA ARG A 199 -7.31 -22.51 -34.85
C ARG A 199 -6.97 -22.92 -33.42
N HIS A 200 -5.74 -22.58 -33.03
CA HIS A 200 -5.26 -22.62 -31.65
C HIS A 200 -4.97 -21.17 -31.23
N ASP A 201 -6.03 -20.41 -31.04
CA ASP A 201 -5.98 -18.96 -30.84
C ASP A 201 -5.72 -18.65 -29.36
N ALA A 202 -4.46 -18.28 -29.04
CA ALA A 202 -4.04 -17.97 -27.69
C ALA A 202 -4.76 -16.72 -27.12
N LEU A 203 -5.07 -15.73 -27.98
CA LEU A 203 -5.74 -14.50 -27.52
C LEU A 203 -7.20 -14.77 -27.13
N VAL A 204 -7.92 -15.59 -27.88
CA VAL A 204 -9.28 -15.99 -27.51
C VAL A 204 -9.28 -16.81 -26.22
N GLY A 205 -8.27 -17.68 -26.03
CA GLY A 205 -8.08 -18.38 -24.75
C GLY A 205 -7.86 -17.44 -23.58
N ALA A 206 -6.91 -16.51 -23.72
CA ALA A 206 -6.63 -15.48 -22.71
C ALA A 206 -7.85 -14.63 -22.42
N ALA A 207 -8.58 -14.14 -23.42
CA ALA A 207 -9.78 -13.33 -23.23
C ALA A 207 -10.85 -14.04 -22.40
N ARG A 208 -11.04 -15.35 -22.57
CA ARG A 208 -11.96 -16.15 -21.76
C ARG A 208 -11.50 -16.30 -20.31
N LEU A 209 -10.19 -16.44 -20.08
CA LEU A 209 -9.65 -16.47 -18.72
C LEU A 209 -9.75 -15.11 -18.04
N ILE A 210 -9.52 -14.01 -18.76
CA ILE A 210 -9.68 -12.63 -18.26
C ILE A 210 -11.13 -12.36 -17.86
N ASP A 211 -12.11 -12.71 -18.67
CA ASP A 211 -13.54 -12.64 -18.34
C ASP A 211 -13.86 -13.50 -17.09
N ARG A 212 -13.23 -14.67 -16.98
CA ARG A 212 -13.41 -15.51 -15.79
C ARG A 212 -12.78 -14.93 -14.53
N VAL A 213 -11.67 -14.18 -14.62
CA VAL A 213 -11.07 -13.45 -13.48
C VAL A 213 -12.08 -12.45 -12.89
N GLU A 214 -12.71 -11.62 -13.73
CA GLU A 214 -13.76 -10.70 -13.29
C GLU A 214 -14.94 -11.47 -12.68
N GLY A 215 -15.43 -12.51 -13.35
CA GLY A 215 -16.53 -13.35 -12.86
C GLY A 215 -16.26 -13.95 -11.48
N ILE A 216 -15.04 -14.46 -11.23
CA ILE A 216 -14.63 -15.00 -9.93
C ILE A 216 -14.68 -13.92 -8.85
N ALA A 217 -14.19 -12.71 -9.12
CA ALA A 217 -14.24 -11.62 -8.16
C ALA A 217 -15.69 -11.22 -7.83
N LEU A 218 -16.55 -11.09 -8.86
CA LEU A 218 -17.97 -10.75 -8.69
C LEU A 218 -18.75 -11.78 -7.89
N GLU A 219 -18.39 -13.07 -7.94
CA GLU A 219 -18.99 -14.11 -7.11
C GLU A 219 -18.77 -13.91 -5.60
N HIS A 220 -17.78 -13.07 -5.24
CA HIS A 220 -17.41 -12.73 -3.85
C HIS A 220 -17.55 -11.22 -3.56
N ALA A 221 -18.33 -10.50 -4.40
CA ALA A 221 -18.67 -9.08 -4.18
C ALA A 221 -19.43 -8.90 -2.84
N PRO A 222 -19.33 -7.72 -2.20
CA PRO A 222 -18.60 -6.53 -2.63
C PRO A 222 -17.13 -6.51 -2.18
N SER A 223 -16.65 -7.55 -1.48
CA SER A 223 -15.35 -7.51 -0.80
C SER A 223 -14.18 -7.97 -1.67
N ALA A 224 -14.44 -8.81 -2.68
CA ALA A 224 -13.40 -9.25 -3.59
C ALA A 224 -13.18 -8.26 -4.73
N VAL A 225 -11.93 -8.08 -5.11
CA VAL A 225 -11.53 -7.43 -6.36
C VAL A 225 -10.61 -8.35 -7.15
N GLY A 226 -10.74 -8.32 -8.48
CA GLY A 226 -9.92 -9.10 -9.39
C GLY A 226 -9.64 -8.29 -10.65
N SER A 227 -8.38 -8.19 -11.05
CA SER A 227 -7.97 -7.36 -12.17
C SER A 227 -6.90 -8.03 -13.02
N VAL A 228 -6.89 -7.70 -14.31
CA VAL A 228 -5.80 -7.98 -15.24
C VAL A 228 -5.19 -6.63 -15.64
N GLY A 229 -3.99 -6.34 -15.14
CA GLY A 229 -3.34 -5.04 -15.32
C GLY A 229 -2.37 -4.98 -16.51
N LEU A 230 -1.86 -6.17 -16.96
CA LEU A 230 -0.91 -6.26 -18.05
C LEU A 230 -1.30 -7.39 -18.97
N ILE A 231 -1.20 -7.17 -20.29
CA ILE A 231 -1.36 -8.18 -21.32
C ILE A 231 -0.35 -7.96 -22.45
N GLU A 232 0.33 -9.01 -22.85
CA GLU A 232 1.25 -9.03 -23.99
C GLU A 232 0.80 -10.09 -25.00
N VAL A 233 0.75 -9.72 -26.27
CA VAL A 233 0.26 -10.58 -27.35
C VAL A 233 1.34 -10.75 -28.41
N GLN A 234 1.60 -11.98 -28.84
CA GLN A 234 2.58 -12.29 -29.88
C GLN A 234 1.94 -13.10 -31.01
N PRO A 235 2.21 -12.70 -32.27
CA PRO A 235 3.06 -11.61 -32.75
C PRO A 235 2.38 -10.24 -32.80
N ASN A 236 1.18 -10.07 -32.30
CA ASN A 236 0.40 -8.81 -32.26
C ASN A 236 0.24 -8.18 -33.67
N SER A 237 -0.21 -8.98 -34.63
CA SER A 237 -0.38 -8.60 -36.04
C SER A 237 -1.82 -8.81 -36.50
N ARG A 238 -2.35 -7.87 -37.31
CA ARG A 238 -3.75 -7.86 -37.78
C ARG A 238 -4.16 -9.11 -38.57
N ASN A 239 -3.23 -9.77 -39.25
CA ASN A 239 -3.49 -10.87 -40.14
C ASN A 239 -2.91 -12.21 -39.67
N VAL A 240 -2.52 -12.30 -38.42
CA VAL A 240 -1.99 -13.51 -37.77
C VAL A 240 -2.84 -13.83 -36.53
N VAL A 241 -3.31 -15.05 -36.42
CA VAL A 241 -3.90 -15.60 -35.18
C VAL A 241 -2.78 -15.69 -34.15
N PRO A 242 -2.92 -15.07 -32.96
CA PRO A 242 -1.85 -15.06 -31.95
C PRO A 242 -1.50 -16.47 -31.47
N GLY A 243 -0.19 -16.73 -31.40
CA GLY A 243 0.37 -17.98 -30.90
C GLY A 243 0.72 -17.95 -29.41
N HIS A 244 0.90 -16.78 -28.85
CA HIS A 244 1.24 -16.65 -27.41
C HIS A 244 0.63 -15.37 -26.81
N VAL A 245 0.12 -15.50 -25.57
CA VAL A 245 -0.34 -14.37 -24.76
C VAL A 245 0.16 -14.55 -23.33
N PHE A 246 0.75 -13.50 -22.78
CA PHE A 246 1.09 -13.37 -21.37
C PHE A 246 0.19 -12.32 -20.73
N PHE A 247 -0.29 -12.57 -19.49
CA PHE A 247 -1.01 -11.56 -18.71
C PHE A 247 -0.86 -11.80 -17.21
N THR A 248 -1.10 -10.75 -16.44
CA THR A 248 -1.03 -10.77 -14.98
C THR A 248 -2.41 -10.69 -14.35
N VAL A 249 -2.58 -11.33 -13.18
CA VAL A 249 -3.82 -11.29 -12.39
C VAL A 249 -3.50 -10.84 -10.98
N ASP A 250 -4.31 -9.92 -10.45
CA ASP A 250 -4.30 -9.46 -9.06
C ASP A 250 -5.67 -9.77 -8.44
N PHE A 251 -5.71 -10.62 -7.41
CA PHE A 251 -6.87 -10.85 -6.58
C PHE A 251 -6.65 -10.34 -5.17
N ARG A 252 -7.67 -9.66 -4.61
CA ARG A 252 -7.65 -9.18 -3.22
C ARG A 252 -8.96 -9.51 -2.50
N HIS A 253 -8.85 -9.83 -1.20
CA HIS A 253 -10.00 -10.05 -0.32
C HIS A 253 -9.60 -9.86 1.16
N PRO A 254 -10.52 -9.38 2.05
CA PRO A 254 -10.23 -9.21 3.48
C PRO A 254 -10.03 -10.52 4.27
N GLN A 255 -10.28 -11.67 3.68
CA GLN A 255 -10.21 -12.99 4.32
C GLN A 255 -9.41 -13.96 3.45
N ASP A 256 -8.38 -14.57 4.03
CA ASP A 256 -7.47 -15.47 3.31
C ASP A 256 -8.15 -16.78 2.86
N ASP A 257 -9.11 -17.29 3.63
CA ASP A 257 -9.89 -18.48 3.27
C ASP A 257 -10.74 -18.25 2.01
N VAL A 258 -11.23 -17.04 1.79
CA VAL A 258 -11.91 -16.65 0.54
C VAL A 258 -10.91 -16.53 -0.61
N LEU A 259 -9.70 -15.99 -0.36
CA LEU A 259 -8.63 -16.00 -1.36
C LEU A 259 -8.24 -17.43 -1.77
N ASP A 260 -8.26 -18.39 -0.84
CA ASP A 260 -8.07 -19.80 -1.17
C ASP A 260 -9.16 -20.35 -2.08
N ILE A 261 -10.41 -19.91 -1.90
CA ILE A 261 -11.52 -20.28 -2.78
C ILE A 261 -11.34 -19.65 -4.16
N ILE A 262 -11.00 -18.38 -4.23
CA ILE A 262 -10.74 -17.63 -5.47
C ILE A 262 -9.60 -18.28 -6.26
N GLU A 263 -8.48 -18.62 -5.60
CA GLU A 263 -7.36 -19.33 -6.22
C GLU A 263 -7.77 -20.67 -6.81
N ARG A 264 -8.50 -21.50 -6.06
CA ARG A 264 -9.01 -22.78 -6.58
C ARG A 264 -9.89 -22.61 -7.81
N LYS A 265 -10.75 -21.57 -7.84
CA LYS A 265 -11.59 -21.27 -9.01
C LYS A 265 -10.77 -20.83 -10.22
N LEU A 266 -9.72 -20.01 -10.00
CA LEU A 266 -8.78 -19.62 -11.06
C LEU A 266 -8.08 -20.86 -11.63
N LEU A 267 -7.50 -21.70 -10.79
CA LEU A 267 -6.79 -22.92 -11.22
C LEU A 267 -7.73 -23.87 -11.95
N ALA A 268 -8.96 -24.05 -11.48
CA ALA A 268 -9.96 -24.86 -12.17
C ALA A 268 -10.32 -24.31 -13.57
N ALA A 269 -10.41 -22.99 -13.72
CA ALA A 269 -10.64 -22.36 -15.03
C ALA A 269 -9.45 -22.55 -15.99
N ILE A 270 -8.23 -22.51 -15.46
CA ILE A 270 -7.00 -22.80 -16.21
C ILE A 270 -6.99 -24.26 -16.69
N ASP A 271 -7.27 -25.21 -15.79
CA ASP A 271 -7.33 -26.63 -16.10
C ASP A 271 -8.41 -26.95 -17.15
N GLU A 272 -9.59 -26.33 -17.03
CA GLU A 272 -10.67 -26.45 -18.03
C GLU A 272 -10.22 -25.95 -19.40
N MET A 273 -9.52 -24.81 -19.47
CA MET A 273 -9.01 -24.26 -20.71
C MET A 273 -7.97 -25.18 -21.36
N ALA A 274 -7.01 -25.65 -20.57
CA ALA A 274 -5.99 -26.61 -21.04
C ALA A 274 -6.61 -27.95 -21.48
N GLY A 275 -7.62 -28.42 -20.74
CA GLY A 275 -8.35 -29.67 -21.04
C GLY A 275 -9.12 -29.68 -22.38
N ARG A 276 -9.36 -28.51 -22.98
CA ARG A 276 -9.92 -28.40 -24.34
C ARG A 276 -8.94 -28.85 -25.44
N GLY A 277 -7.69 -29.11 -25.09
CA GLY A 277 -6.69 -29.78 -25.93
C GLY A 277 -6.13 -28.95 -27.09
N SER A 278 -6.53 -27.67 -27.24
CA SER A 278 -6.07 -26.80 -28.32
C SER A 278 -5.06 -25.75 -27.87
N LEU A 279 -4.92 -25.51 -26.54
CA LEU A 279 -4.07 -24.50 -25.96
C LEU A 279 -3.27 -25.05 -24.78
N GLY A 280 -2.01 -24.65 -24.68
CA GLY A 280 -1.23 -24.81 -23.45
C GLY A 280 -1.51 -23.61 -22.52
N VAL A 281 -1.69 -23.86 -21.23
CA VAL A 281 -1.84 -22.79 -20.23
C VAL A 281 -0.92 -23.08 -19.06
N GLU A 282 -0.06 -22.11 -18.75
CA GLU A 282 0.82 -22.15 -17.59
C GLU A 282 0.46 -21.00 -16.65
N SER A 283 0.47 -21.25 -15.34
CA SER A 283 0.25 -20.23 -14.33
C SER A 283 1.28 -20.33 -13.22
N LYS A 284 1.68 -19.17 -12.71
CA LYS A 284 2.60 -19.06 -11.59
C LYS A 284 2.07 -18.02 -10.60
N LYS A 285 1.88 -18.41 -9.32
CA LYS A 285 1.70 -17.43 -8.25
C LYS A 285 3.05 -16.79 -7.96
N VAL A 286 3.17 -15.48 -8.21
CA VAL A 286 4.43 -14.74 -8.12
C VAL A 286 4.56 -13.98 -6.81
N TRP A 287 3.42 -13.65 -6.18
CA TRP A 287 3.41 -12.97 -4.90
C TRP A 287 2.13 -13.25 -4.10
N GLU A 288 2.28 -13.21 -2.78
CA GLU A 288 1.19 -13.37 -1.82
C GLU A 288 1.47 -12.53 -0.58
N SER A 289 0.46 -11.79 -0.12
CA SER A 289 0.44 -11.13 1.17
C SER A 289 -0.86 -11.51 1.90
N PRO A 290 -0.80 -12.07 3.11
CA PRO A 290 -2.00 -12.41 3.85
C PRO A 290 -2.76 -11.16 4.28
N ALA A 291 -4.07 -11.31 4.51
CA ALA A 291 -4.89 -10.27 5.10
C ALA A 291 -4.40 -9.93 6.53
N VAL A 292 -4.41 -8.64 6.84
CA VAL A 292 -3.99 -8.14 8.16
C VAL A 292 -5.19 -7.57 8.89
N ARG A 293 -5.36 -7.94 10.17
CA ARG A 293 -6.32 -7.32 11.08
C ARG A 293 -5.58 -6.41 12.05
N PHE A 294 -6.13 -5.22 12.27
CA PHE A 294 -5.55 -4.27 13.20
C PHE A 294 -6.04 -4.49 14.63
N ASP A 295 -5.32 -3.90 15.58
CA ASP A 295 -5.54 -4.05 17.00
C ASP A 295 -6.85 -3.39 17.47
N THR A 296 -7.66 -4.13 18.23
CA THR A 296 -8.99 -3.69 18.66
C THR A 296 -8.95 -2.51 19.64
N ASP A 297 -7.92 -2.38 20.46
CA ASP A 297 -7.79 -1.25 21.39
C ASP A 297 -7.37 0.01 20.66
N CYS A 298 -6.45 -0.10 19.69
CA CYS A 298 -6.08 0.99 18.81
C CYS A 298 -7.29 1.47 18.00
N LEU A 299 -8.07 0.55 17.41
CA LEU A 299 -9.31 0.86 16.68
C LEU A 299 -10.35 1.55 17.56
N ALA A 300 -10.54 1.08 18.80
CA ALA A 300 -11.46 1.70 19.74
C ALA A 300 -11.07 3.15 20.06
N SER A 301 -9.77 3.44 20.17
CA SER A 301 -9.27 4.82 20.37
C SER A 301 -9.53 5.71 19.16
N VAL A 302 -9.37 5.20 17.94
CA VAL A 302 -9.70 5.92 16.70
C VAL A 302 -11.21 6.23 16.63
N LYS A 303 -12.07 5.22 16.86
CA LYS A 303 -13.54 5.38 16.87
C LYS A 303 -13.99 6.43 17.89
N LYS A 304 -13.46 6.35 19.11
CA LYS A 304 -13.77 7.29 20.18
C LYS A 304 -13.30 8.71 19.84
N SER A 305 -12.13 8.86 19.24
CA SER A 305 -11.61 10.16 18.82
C SER A 305 -12.47 10.79 17.72
N ALA A 306 -12.83 10.04 16.68
CA ALA A 306 -13.70 10.51 15.60
C ALA A 306 -15.07 10.96 16.13
N GLN A 307 -15.67 10.17 17.03
CA GLN A 307 -16.94 10.49 17.67
C GLN A 307 -16.84 11.76 18.53
N ALA A 308 -15.77 11.91 19.33
CA ALA A 308 -15.56 13.08 20.20
C ALA A 308 -15.33 14.37 19.40
N ALA A 309 -14.71 14.26 18.22
CA ALA A 309 -14.51 15.37 17.30
C ALA A 309 -15.76 15.68 16.44
N GLY A 310 -16.79 14.83 16.48
CA GLY A 310 -18.04 15.01 15.72
C GLY A 310 -17.91 14.72 14.24
N TYR A 311 -16.88 13.99 13.80
CA TYR A 311 -16.71 13.63 12.40
C TYR A 311 -17.50 12.37 12.02
N PRO A 312 -18.27 12.39 10.90
CA PRO A 312 -18.90 11.19 10.39
C PRO A 312 -17.83 10.18 9.94
N ALA A 313 -17.91 8.99 10.53
CA ALA A 313 -16.93 7.93 10.32
C ALA A 313 -17.58 6.64 9.82
N ARG A 314 -16.79 5.76 9.19
CA ARG A 314 -17.17 4.38 8.87
C ARG A 314 -16.02 3.42 9.12
N ASP A 315 -16.38 2.18 9.46
CA ASP A 315 -15.42 1.07 9.49
C ASP A 315 -15.15 0.58 8.07
N MET A 316 -13.89 0.30 7.74
CA MET A 316 -13.50 -0.16 6.41
C MET A 316 -12.21 -0.98 6.43
N ILE A 317 -11.97 -1.69 5.34
CA ILE A 317 -10.73 -2.44 5.09
C ILE A 317 -9.97 -1.74 3.98
N SER A 318 -8.66 -1.56 4.14
CA SER A 318 -7.84 -1.01 3.05
C SER A 318 -7.72 -1.98 1.89
N GLY A 319 -7.94 -1.47 0.69
CA GLY A 319 -7.64 -2.14 -0.57
C GLY A 319 -6.18 -2.03 -1.02
N ALA A 320 -5.43 -1.09 -0.42
CA ALA A 320 -4.02 -0.83 -0.72
C ALA A 320 -3.10 -1.41 0.37
N GLY A 321 -1.82 -1.63 0.01
CA GLY A 321 -0.79 -1.98 0.99
C GLY A 321 -0.27 -0.72 1.69
N HIS A 322 0.01 -0.83 2.99
CA HIS A 322 0.54 0.25 3.84
C HIS A 322 1.62 -0.28 4.78
N ASP A 323 2.49 0.60 5.26
CA ASP A 323 3.51 0.26 6.25
C ASP A 323 2.91 -0.35 7.51
N ALA A 324 1.74 0.14 7.94
CA ALA A 324 0.95 -0.41 9.04
C ALA A 324 0.70 -1.92 8.92
N ALA A 325 0.59 -2.47 7.72
CA ALA A 325 0.37 -3.91 7.52
C ALA A 325 1.57 -4.76 7.98
N TYR A 326 2.79 -4.27 7.78
CA TYR A 326 3.99 -4.93 8.32
C TYR A 326 4.15 -4.66 9.81
N ILE A 327 3.92 -3.42 10.25
CA ILE A 327 4.08 -3.04 11.66
C ILE A 327 3.08 -3.78 12.55
N ALA A 328 1.88 -4.06 12.10
CA ALA A 328 0.88 -4.84 12.83
C ALA A 328 1.35 -6.26 13.23
N ARG A 329 2.43 -6.76 12.62
CA ARG A 329 3.06 -8.05 12.99
C ARG A 329 3.93 -7.97 14.25
N VAL A 330 4.34 -6.77 14.64
CA VAL A 330 5.31 -6.56 15.73
C VAL A 330 4.81 -5.59 16.80
N ALA A 331 3.75 -4.82 16.54
CA ALA A 331 3.14 -3.91 17.49
C ALA A 331 1.62 -3.75 17.23
N PRO A 332 0.82 -3.45 18.27
CA PRO A 332 -0.56 -3.01 18.12
C PRO A 332 -0.65 -1.83 17.15
N THR A 333 -1.53 -1.91 16.15
CA THR A 333 -1.56 -0.93 15.06
C THR A 333 -3.00 -0.61 14.65
N ALA A 334 -3.27 0.64 14.26
CA ALA A 334 -4.48 1.05 13.57
C ALA A 334 -4.17 2.09 12.50
N MET A 335 -5.08 2.23 11.54
CA MET A 335 -5.01 3.28 10.52
C MET A 335 -6.27 4.13 10.51
N ILE A 336 -6.09 5.35 10.03
CA ILE A 336 -7.14 6.34 9.82
C ILE A 336 -7.09 6.74 8.36
N PHE A 337 -8.24 6.69 7.66
CA PHE A 337 -8.34 7.25 6.32
C PHE A 337 -9.09 8.57 6.33
N VAL A 338 -8.70 9.44 5.39
CA VAL A 338 -9.44 10.61 4.96
C VAL A 338 -9.76 10.47 3.46
N PRO A 339 -10.82 11.14 2.96
CA PRO A 339 -11.18 11.07 1.55
C PRO A 339 -10.06 11.54 0.63
N CYS A 340 -10.07 11.09 -0.60
CA CYS A 340 -9.31 11.67 -1.69
C CYS A 340 -10.26 11.97 -2.86
N ALA A 341 -10.05 13.09 -3.52
CA ALA A 341 -10.95 13.62 -4.55
C ALA A 341 -11.12 12.62 -5.71
N GLY A 342 -12.37 12.26 -5.98
CA GLY A 342 -12.75 11.30 -7.02
C GLY A 342 -12.20 9.87 -6.80
N GLY A 343 -11.65 9.56 -5.63
CA GLY A 343 -11.01 8.29 -5.35
C GLY A 343 -9.73 8.05 -6.14
N LEU A 344 -9.15 9.10 -6.72
CA LEU A 344 -7.94 9.01 -7.53
C LEU A 344 -6.72 8.74 -6.66
N SER A 345 -5.88 7.79 -7.11
CA SER A 345 -4.58 7.51 -6.51
C SER A 345 -3.56 7.14 -7.59
N HIS A 346 -2.27 7.31 -7.29
CA HIS A 346 -1.17 7.15 -8.23
C HIS A 346 -1.35 8.02 -9.51
N ASN A 347 -1.88 9.20 -9.33
CA ASN A 347 -2.19 10.17 -10.38
C ASN A 347 -1.80 11.58 -9.91
N GLU A 348 -1.31 12.44 -10.83
CA GLU A 348 -0.93 13.83 -10.49
C GLU A 348 -2.12 14.71 -10.04
N GLU A 349 -3.36 14.25 -10.26
CA GLU A 349 -4.59 14.89 -9.79
C GLU A 349 -5.03 14.39 -8.40
N GLU A 350 -4.30 13.43 -7.80
CA GLU A 350 -4.54 12.96 -6.43
C GLU A 350 -4.50 14.13 -5.47
N SER A 351 -5.59 14.30 -4.71
CA SER A 351 -5.70 15.41 -3.76
C SER A 351 -6.66 15.10 -2.62
N THR A 352 -6.44 15.78 -1.50
CA THR A 352 -7.36 15.85 -0.35
C THR A 352 -7.45 17.29 0.13
N SER A 353 -8.57 17.67 0.73
CA SER A 353 -8.80 19.03 1.15
C SER A 353 -8.06 19.41 2.45
N PHE A 354 -7.94 20.73 2.67
CA PHE A 354 -7.43 21.28 3.92
C PHE A 354 -8.23 20.77 5.14
N GLU A 355 -9.55 20.74 5.02
CA GLU A 355 -10.48 20.32 6.07
C GLU A 355 -10.35 18.83 6.38
N GLU A 356 -10.19 18.00 5.38
CA GLU A 356 -10.01 16.54 5.53
C GLU A 356 -8.66 16.20 6.15
N CYS A 357 -7.57 16.85 5.71
CA CYS A 357 -6.27 16.73 6.36
C CYS A 357 -6.33 17.11 7.83
N ALA A 358 -7.00 18.23 8.15
CA ALA A 358 -7.15 18.70 9.52
C ALA A 358 -7.97 17.74 10.38
N ALA A 359 -9.07 17.19 9.82
CA ALA A 359 -9.91 16.21 10.50
C ALA A 359 -9.13 14.92 10.79
N GLY A 360 -8.38 14.39 9.84
CA GLY A 360 -7.54 13.20 10.01
C GLY A 360 -6.51 13.38 11.13
N VAL A 361 -5.77 14.49 11.14
CA VAL A 361 -4.76 14.75 12.16
C VAL A 361 -5.40 15.04 13.54
N GLN A 362 -6.59 15.67 13.58
CA GLN A 362 -7.32 15.85 14.85
C GLN A 362 -7.73 14.49 15.43
N VAL A 363 -8.23 13.58 14.62
CA VAL A 363 -8.60 12.21 15.06
C VAL A 363 -7.36 11.43 15.49
N LEU A 364 -6.25 11.53 14.73
CA LEU A 364 -4.98 10.92 15.10
C LEU A 364 -4.47 11.38 16.46
N LEU A 365 -4.48 12.71 16.72
CA LEU A 365 -4.10 13.27 18.02
C LEU A 365 -4.96 12.69 19.14
N GLY A 366 -6.28 12.69 18.98
CA GLY A 366 -7.20 12.19 19.99
C GLY A 366 -7.06 10.68 20.24
N ALA A 367 -6.81 9.89 19.17
CA ALA A 367 -6.61 8.45 19.27
C ALA A 367 -5.33 8.10 20.05
N VAL A 368 -4.22 8.79 19.76
CA VAL A 368 -2.94 8.61 20.49
C VAL A 368 -3.11 8.95 21.98
N LEU A 369 -3.77 10.05 22.29
CA LEU A 369 -3.99 10.47 23.68
C LEU A 369 -4.93 9.52 24.44
N ASP A 370 -6.00 9.04 23.81
CA ASP A 370 -6.90 8.06 24.42
C ASP A 370 -6.19 6.72 24.67
N TYR A 371 -5.37 6.27 23.73
CA TYR A 371 -4.61 5.02 23.88
C TYR A 371 -3.56 5.13 25.00
N ASP A 372 -2.87 6.28 25.12
CA ASP A 372 -1.90 6.57 26.20
C ASP A 372 -2.58 6.56 27.58
N GLU A 373 -3.74 7.21 27.74
CA GLU A 373 -4.53 7.19 28.99
C GLU A 373 -4.91 5.75 29.39
N ARG A 374 -5.37 4.91 28.45
CA ARG A 374 -5.73 3.51 28.74
C ARG A 374 -4.53 2.65 29.15
N GLY A 375 -3.37 2.86 28.51
CA GLY A 375 -2.13 2.18 28.89
C GLY A 375 -1.72 2.48 30.33
N THR A 376 -1.93 3.71 30.77
CA THR A 376 -1.64 4.17 32.13
C THR A 376 -2.60 3.56 33.18
N GLU A 377 -3.89 3.43 32.85
CA GLU A 377 -4.90 2.83 33.73
C GLU A 377 -4.71 1.32 33.94
N ARG A 378 -4.19 0.59 32.96
CA ARG A 378 -3.93 -0.86 33.03
C ARG A 378 -2.74 -1.21 33.94
N LEU A 379 -1.88 -0.26 34.27
CA LEU A 379 -0.70 -0.44 35.09
C LEU A 379 -0.86 0.14 36.51
N SER A 380 -1.97 0.81 36.80
CA SER A 380 -2.36 1.34 38.12
C SER A 380 -3.30 0.36 38.85
#